data_691c670ff815dea135a22e9c0582a298
#
_entry.id   691c670ff815dea135a22e9c0582a298
#
_cell.length_a   1.000
_cell.length_b   1.000
_cell.length_c   1.000
_cell.angle_alpha   90.00
_cell.angle_beta   90.00
_cell.angle_gamma   90.00
#
_symmetry.space_group_name_H-M   'P 1'
#
loop_
_entity.id
_entity.type
_entity.pdbx_description
1 polymer ?
#
loop_
_entity_poly.entity_id
_entity_poly.type
_entity_poly.pdbx_seq_one_letter_code
_entity_poly.pdbx_strand_id
1 'polypeptide(L)'
;ELQFFNGKNLKTSINFTIKEDLTREFENELEFERKTYTVKLNKRKKIRILAKAPDFIDKETEVIFANSDHASIAIIGNNKQIMKKIPKSNYFAAEINIEGRRLNSSSNITVELFGMTANCKVSVVDKDDSEGLKFEIKDEEYGNFRAIWDLKNKNLLKISAKHKQLKDILGDPEQ
;
A
#
# COMPACT_ATOMS: atom_id res chain seq x y z
N GLU A 1 11.85 0.17 -10.65
CA GLU A 1 13.23 -0.12 -11.10
C GLU A 1 14.19 0.25 -9.99
N LEU A 2 15.04 -0.70 -9.55
CA LEU A 2 16.14 -0.45 -8.62
C LEU A 2 17.45 -0.44 -9.40
N GLN A 3 18.21 0.64 -9.27
CA GLN A 3 19.48 0.82 -9.93
C GLN A 3 20.61 0.73 -8.90
N PHE A 4 21.60 -0.09 -9.17
CA PHE A 4 22.77 -0.29 -8.32
C PHE A 4 23.98 0.38 -8.96
N PHE A 5 24.63 1.25 -8.19
CA PHE A 5 25.81 1.97 -8.60
C PHE A 5 27.03 1.51 -7.80
N ASN A 6 28.15 1.33 -8.49
CA ASN A 6 29.44 1.18 -7.86
C ASN A 6 30.29 2.39 -8.24
N GLY A 7 30.44 3.30 -7.31
CA GLY A 7 31.09 4.57 -7.62
C GLY A 7 30.27 5.42 -8.60
N LYS A 8 30.84 5.70 -9.76
CA LYS A 8 30.23 6.57 -10.80
C LYS A 8 29.47 5.80 -11.89
N ASN A 9 29.57 4.49 -11.91
CA ASN A 9 29.00 3.68 -13.00
C ASN A 9 27.82 2.84 -12.51
N LEU A 10 26.76 2.81 -13.31
CA LEU A 10 25.64 1.88 -13.12
C LEU A 10 26.16 0.46 -13.42
N LYS A 11 26.16 -0.43 -12.43
CA LYS A 11 26.58 -1.82 -12.62
C LYS A 11 25.46 -2.74 -13.06
N THR A 12 24.26 -2.52 -12.58
CA THR A 12 23.08 -3.31 -12.95
C THR A 12 21.79 -2.58 -12.60
N SER A 13 20.73 -2.93 -13.28
CA SER A 13 19.38 -2.52 -12.94
C SER A 13 18.50 -3.77 -12.78
N ILE A 14 17.67 -3.78 -11.76
CA ILE A 14 16.68 -4.82 -11.56
C ILE A 14 15.30 -4.17 -11.69
N ASN A 15 14.54 -4.64 -12.67
CA ASN A 15 13.17 -4.20 -12.88
C ASN A 15 12.25 -5.10 -12.05
N PHE A 16 11.61 -4.51 -11.07
CA PHE A 16 10.56 -5.17 -10.31
C PHE A 16 9.22 -4.75 -10.90
N THR A 17 8.49 -5.69 -11.43
CA THR A 17 7.08 -5.51 -11.70
C THR A 17 6.33 -5.94 -10.45
N ILE A 18 5.84 -4.97 -9.69
CA ILE A 18 4.86 -5.27 -8.65
C ILE A 18 3.58 -5.61 -9.39
N LYS A 19 3.32 -6.90 -9.56
CA LYS A 19 1.97 -7.32 -9.96
C LYS A 19 1.12 -7.12 -8.71
N GLU A 20 0.06 -6.33 -8.81
CA GLU A 20 -1.03 -6.43 -7.84
C GLU A 20 -1.42 -7.91 -7.79
N ASP A 21 -1.30 -8.51 -6.62
CA ASP A 21 -1.75 -9.89 -6.43
C ASP A 21 -3.28 -9.85 -6.35
N LEU A 22 -3.87 -9.93 -7.53
CA LEU A 22 -5.33 -9.97 -7.69
C LEU A 22 -5.90 -11.34 -7.27
N THR A 23 -5.04 -12.25 -6.81
CA THR A 23 -5.45 -13.57 -6.33
C THR A 23 -5.83 -13.55 -4.86
N ARG A 24 -5.71 -12.40 -4.17
CA ARG A 24 -6.21 -12.26 -2.82
C ARG A 24 -7.71 -12.55 -2.82
N GLU A 25 -8.08 -13.68 -2.27
CA GLU A 25 -9.48 -13.98 -1.98
C GLU A 25 -9.96 -12.98 -0.93
N PHE A 26 -10.94 -12.16 -1.31
CA PHE A 26 -11.59 -11.27 -0.37
C PHE A 26 -12.56 -12.08 0.47
N GLU A 27 -12.51 -11.86 1.78
CA GLU A 27 -13.37 -12.57 2.74
C GLU A 27 -14.84 -12.15 2.57
N ASN A 28 -15.08 -10.92 2.09
CA ASN A 28 -16.40 -10.32 1.96
C ASN A 28 -16.69 -9.88 0.52
N GLU A 29 -17.95 -9.81 0.18
CA GLU A 29 -18.39 -9.34 -1.14
C GLU A 29 -18.16 -7.83 -1.34
N LEU A 30 -18.06 -7.06 -0.25
CA LEU A 30 -17.71 -5.64 -0.23
C LEU A 30 -16.70 -5.38 0.86
N GLU A 31 -15.49 -4.89 0.51
CA GLU A 31 -14.48 -4.55 1.50
C GLU A 31 -13.51 -3.47 1.04
N PHE A 32 -12.92 -2.74 1.99
CA PHE A 32 -11.78 -1.88 1.70
C PHE A 32 -10.52 -2.71 1.43
N GLU A 33 -9.68 -2.25 0.52
CA GLU A 33 -8.40 -2.87 0.21
C GLU A 33 -7.54 -3.12 1.48
N ARG A 34 -7.75 -2.28 2.50
CA ARG A 34 -7.13 -2.42 3.83
C ARG A 34 -8.14 -2.08 4.92
N LYS A 35 -8.11 -2.81 6.02
CA LYS A 35 -8.95 -2.54 7.20
C LYS A 35 -8.54 -1.27 7.95
N THR A 36 -7.25 -0.88 7.80
CA THR A 36 -6.69 0.33 8.43
C THR A 36 -5.82 1.10 7.46
N TYR A 37 -5.90 2.42 7.56
CA TYR A 37 -5.05 3.35 6.81
C TYR A 37 -4.42 4.37 7.75
N THR A 38 -3.26 4.88 7.39
CA THR A 38 -2.64 6.06 7.99
C THR A 38 -2.52 7.17 6.96
N VAL A 39 -2.71 8.39 7.37
CA VAL A 39 -2.51 9.58 6.54
C VAL A 39 -1.74 10.61 7.35
N LYS A 40 -0.80 11.33 6.73
CA LYS A 40 -0.09 12.43 7.40
C LYS A 40 -0.99 13.65 7.52
N LEU A 41 -0.74 14.45 8.56
CA LEU A 41 -1.41 15.73 8.73
C LEU A 41 -1.24 16.60 7.46
N ASN A 42 -2.35 17.18 6.97
CA ASN A 42 -2.42 18.01 5.76
C ASN A 42 -1.91 17.31 4.48
N LYS A 43 -1.86 15.99 4.47
CA LYS A 43 -1.55 15.21 3.28
C LYS A 43 -2.77 14.43 2.81
N ARG A 44 -2.79 14.15 1.50
CA ARG A 44 -3.85 13.36 0.87
C ARG A 44 -3.41 11.93 0.69
N LYS A 45 -4.36 11.03 0.82
CA LYS A 45 -4.18 9.61 0.56
C LYS A 45 -5.41 9.08 -0.18
N LYS A 46 -5.17 8.22 -1.15
CA LYS A 46 -6.21 7.49 -1.85
C LYS A 46 -6.57 6.25 -1.06
N ILE A 47 -7.85 5.96 -0.91
CA ILE A 47 -8.39 4.71 -0.38
C ILE A 47 -9.35 4.10 -1.39
N ARG A 48 -9.38 2.78 -1.43
CA ARG A 48 -10.13 2.01 -2.41
C ARG A 48 -11.06 1.03 -1.72
N ILE A 49 -12.30 0.96 -2.22
CA ILE A 49 -13.26 -0.09 -1.91
C ILE A 49 -13.32 -1.07 -3.06
N LEU A 50 -13.47 -2.33 -2.75
CA LEU A 50 -13.57 -3.43 -3.71
C LEU A 50 -14.89 -4.15 -3.49
N ALA A 51 -15.56 -4.50 -4.59
CA ALA A 51 -16.74 -5.35 -4.56
C ALA A 51 -16.53 -6.54 -5.48
N LYS A 52 -16.81 -7.75 -4.99
CA LYS A 52 -16.88 -8.95 -5.81
C LYS A 52 -18.09 -8.80 -6.72
N ALA A 53 -17.89 -8.98 -8.03
CA ALA A 53 -18.91 -8.68 -9.03
C ALA A 53 -20.13 -9.58 -8.90
N PRO A 54 -21.14 -9.14 -8.24
CA PRO A 54 -22.44 -9.71 -8.47
C PRO A 54 -22.96 -9.18 -9.81
N ASP A 55 -23.88 -9.93 -10.42
CA ASP A 55 -24.51 -9.61 -11.70
C ASP A 55 -25.24 -8.25 -11.73
N PHE A 56 -25.38 -7.60 -10.57
CA PHE A 56 -26.07 -6.32 -10.39
C PHE A 56 -25.15 -5.08 -10.29
N ILE A 57 -23.81 -5.22 -10.32
CA ILE A 57 -22.91 -4.07 -10.45
C ILE A 57 -22.72 -3.77 -11.93
N ASP A 58 -23.23 -2.64 -12.36
CA ASP A 58 -23.09 -2.15 -13.73
C ASP A 58 -22.19 -0.91 -13.80
N LYS A 59 -22.09 -0.33 -14.99
CA LYS A 59 -21.26 0.86 -15.26
C LYS A 59 -21.76 2.15 -14.58
N GLU A 60 -22.98 2.15 -14.05
CA GLU A 60 -23.62 3.30 -13.42
C GLU A 60 -23.78 3.12 -11.90
N THR A 61 -23.37 1.98 -11.37
CA THR A 61 -23.48 1.71 -9.94
C THR A 61 -22.63 2.67 -9.13
N GLU A 62 -23.28 3.50 -8.34
CA GLU A 62 -22.66 4.49 -7.45
C GLU A 62 -22.52 3.94 -6.03
N VAL A 63 -21.42 4.30 -5.39
CA VAL A 63 -21.20 4.11 -3.95
C VAL A 63 -20.99 5.45 -3.27
N ILE A 64 -21.47 5.56 -2.04
CA ILE A 64 -21.33 6.76 -1.21
C ILE A 64 -20.41 6.44 -0.05
N PHE A 65 -19.34 7.22 0.07
CA PHE A 65 -18.43 7.14 1.20
C PHE A 65 -18.89 8.10 2.30
N ALA A 66 -19.12 7.57 3.48
CA ALA A 66 -19.45 8.32 4.68
C ALA A 66 -18.25 8.35 5.64
N ASN A 67 -18.10 9.46 6.34
CA ASN A 67 -17.03 9.69 7.30
C ASN A 67 -17.63 10.00 8.68
N SER A 68 -17.21 9.31 9.72
CA SER A 68 -17.73 9.49 11.08
C SER A 68 -17.21 10.76 11.78
N ASP A 69 -16.05 11.29 11.39
CA ASP A 69 -15.47 12.50 11.99
C ASP A 69 -14.77 13.37 10.91
N HIS A 70 -15.50 14.34 10.38
CA HIS A 70 -15.03 15.29 9.37
C HIS A 70 -13.95 16.26 9.91
N ALA A 71 -13.89 16.49 11.22
CA ALA A 71 -12.87 17.32 11.82
C ALA A 71 -11.48 16.66 11.84
N SER A 72 -11.46 15.33 11.92
CA SER A 72 -10.23 14.55 11.91
C SER A 72 -9.74 14.25 10.50
N ILE A 73 -10.67 13.89 9.60
CA ILE A 73 -10.38 13.49 8.23
C ILE A 73 -11.41 14.09 7.30
N ALA A 74 -10.96 14.66 6.19
CA ALA A 74 -11.85 15.13 5.13
C ALA A 74 -11.84 14.17 3.95
N ILE A 75 -13.00 13.91 3.38
CA ILE A 75 -13.13 13.38 2.01
C ILE A 75 -12.96 14.57 1.06
N ILE A 76 -12.03 14.44 0.12
CA ILE A 76 -11.69 15.50 -0.83
C ILE A 76 -12.38 15.22 -2.16
N GLY A 77 -13.17 16.20 -2.60
CA GLY A 77 -13.98 16.08 -3.81
C GLY A 77 -15.33 15.43 -3.55
N ASN A 78 -15.84 14.68 -4.55
CA ASN A 78 -17.14 14.04 -4.44
C ASN A 78 -17.03 12.73 -3.64
N ASN A 79 -17.86 12.58 -2.62
CA ASN A 79 -17.97 11.33 -1.85
C ASN A 79 -18.82 10.26 -2.54
N LYS A 80 -19.50 10.58 -3.65
CA LYS A 80 -20.12 9.64 -4.56
C LYS A 80 -19.15 9.24 -5.66
N GLN A 81 -18.97 7.96 -5.85
CA GLN A 81 -18.07 7.41 -6.87
C GLN A 81 -18.75 6.27 -7.62
N ILE A 82 -18.44 6.17 -8.91
CA ILE A 82 -18.92 5.08 -9.74
C ILE A 82 -17.98 3.87 -9.58
N MET A 83 -18.58 2.69 -9.41
CA MET A 83 -17.85 1.42 -9.39
C MET A 83 -17.31 1.12 -10.79
N LYS A 84 -16.00 0.92 -10.88
CA LYS A 84 -15.34 0.59 -12.15
C LYS A 84 -14.82 -0.83 -12.13
N LYS A 85 -15.07 -1.60 -13.18
CA LYS A 85 -14.54 -2.95 -13.31
C LYS A 85 -13.02 -2.93 -13.37
N ILE A 86 -12.38 -3.76 -12.56
CA ILE A 86 -10.93 -3.95 -12.62
C ILE A 86 -10.64 -4.89 -13.80
N PRO A 87 -9.77 -4.49 -14.76
CA PRO A 87 -9.44 -5.33 -15.91
C PRO A 87 -8.93 -6.71 -15.49
N LYS A 88 -9.36 -7.75 -16.19
CA LYS A 88 -8.95 -9.15 -15.98
C LYS A 88 -9.29 -9.73 -14.59
N SER A 89 -10.23 -9.13 -13.88
CA SER A 89 -10.71 -9.63 -12.59
C SER A 89 -12.25 -9.65 -12.55
N ASN A 90 -12.78 -10.31 -11.51
CA ASN A 90 -14.21 -10.31 -11.20
C ASN A 90 -14.57 -9.22 -10.16
N TYR A 91 -13.72 -8.22 -9.98
CA TYR A 91 -13.92 -7.16 -9.00
C TYR A 91 -14.24 -5.84 -9.66
N PHE A 92 -15.01 -5.04 -8.93
CA PHE A 92 -15.23 -3.63 -9.18
C PHE A 92 -14.58 -2.82 -8.08
N ALA A 93 -14.14 -1.61 -8.39
CA ALA A 93 -13.51 -0.72 -7.43
C ALA A 93 -14.07 0.69 -7.55
N ALA A 94 -14.11 1.39 -6.41
CA ALA A 94 -14.28 2.83 -6.36
C ALA A 94 -13.22 3.43 -5.43
N GLU A 95 -12.84 4.66 -5.67
CA GLU A 95 -11.74 5.32 -4.97
C GLU A 95 -12.13 6.72 -4.53
N ILE A 96 -11.68 7.12 -3.34
CA ILE A 96 -11.74 8.51 -2.87
C ILE A 96 -10.38 8.99 -2.40
N ASN A 97 -10.20 10.30 -2.41
CA ASN A 97 -9.08 10.95 -1.74
C ASN A 97 -9.53 11.44 -0.37
N ILE A 98 -8.73 11.16 0.65
CA ILE A 98 -8.92 11.63 2.01
C ILE A 98 -7.76 12.54 2.39
N GLU A 99 -7.98 13.45 3.33
CA GLU A 99 -6.97 14.36 3.87
C GLU A 99 -7.01 14.34 5.40
N GLY A 100 -5.86 14.16 6.03
CA GLY A 100 -5.72 14.23 7.48
C GLY A 100 -5.77 15.68 7.97
N ARG A 101 -6.66 16.02 8.90
CA ARG A 101 -6.85 17.39 9.39
C ARG A 101 -6.45 17.58 10.83
N ARG A 102 -6.50 16.55 11.66
CA ARG A 102 -6.14 16.65 13.08
C ARG A 102 -5.18 15.53 13.47
N LEU A 103 -4.01 15.90 13.97
CA LEU A 103 -2.97 14.98 14.39
C LEU A 103 -3.47 14.07 15.55
N ASN A 104 -2.99 12.84 15.58
CA ASN A 104 -3.33 11.84 16.60
C ASN A 104 -4.85 11.57 16.76
N SER A 105 -5.58 11.75 15.66
CA SER A 105 -6.99 11.46 15.59
C SER A 105 -7.28 10.32 14.62
N SER A 106 -8.49 9.81 14.66
CA SER A 106 -8.92 8.78 13.72
C SER A 106 -10.39 8.92 13.39
N SER A 107 -10.78 8.42 12.23
CA SER A 107 -12.18 8.34 11.80
C SER A 107 -12.44 7.02 11.08
N ASN A 108 -13.68 6.59 11.05
CA ASN A 108 -14.14 5.46 10.26
C ASN A 108 -14.74 5.99 8.96
N ILE A 109 -14.28 5.42 7.85
CA ILE A 109 -14.90 5.59 6.54
C ILE A 109 -15.76 4.36 6.28
N THR A 110 -17.01 4.59 5.96
CA THR A 110 -18.02 3.55 5.72
C THR A 110 -18.55 3.67 4.30
N VAL A 111 -18.81 2.54 3.67
CA VAL A 111 -19.47 2.43 2.38
C VAL A 111 -20.60 1.45 2.50
N GLU A 112 -21.73 1.79 1.90
CA GLU A 112 -22.89 0.90 1.76
C GLU A 112 -23.18 0.68 0.28
N LEU A 113 -23.41 -0.57 -0.10
CA LEU A 113 -23.76 -0.99 -1.45
C LEU A 113 -24.73 -2.17 -1.39
N PHE A 114 -25.95 -2.00 -1.87
CA PHE A 114 -26.98 -3.05 -1.91
C PHE A 114 -27.22 -3.78 -0.57
N GLY A 115 -27.23 -3.02 0.53
CA GLY A 115 -27.38 -3.58 1.88
C GLY A 115 -26.13 -4.20 2.49
N MET A 116 -25.04 -4.30 1.73
CA MET A 116 -23.72 -4.66 2.25
C MET A 116 -23.03 -3.42 2.80
N THR A 117 -22.34 -3.55 3.93
CA THR A 117 -21.60 -2.45 4.55
C THR A 117 -20.15 -2.82 4.74
N ALA A 118 -19.25 -1.96 4.33
CA ALA A 118 -17.83 -2.07 4.62
C ALA A 118 -17.35 -0.83 5.36
N ASN A 119 -16.38 -1.02 6.26
CA ASN A 119 -15.74 0.08 6.97
C ASN A 119 -14.23 -0.10 7.04
N CYS A 120 -13.50 1.02 7.12
CA CYS A 120 -12.09 1.04 7.42
C CYS A 120 -11.78 2.17 8.41
N LYS A 121 -10.79 1.95 9.27
CA LYS A 121 -10.28 2.96 10.19
C LYS A 121 -9.16 3.74 9.52
N VAL A 122 -9.24 5.07 9.56
CA VAL A 122 -8.17 5.96 9.11
C VAL A 122 -7.63 6.73 10.31
N SER A 123 -6.31 6.76 10.48
CA SER A 123 -5.62 7.47 11.56
C SER A 123 -4.73 8.55 11.00
N VAL A 124 -4.73 9.74 11.62
CA VAL A 124 -3.85 10.85 11.25
C VAL A 124 -2.59 10.82 12.11
N VAL A 125 -1.45 10.71 11.46
CA VAL A 125 -0.14 10.57 12.10
C VAL A 125 0.81 11.68 11.65
N ASP A 126 1.81 11.98 12.45
CA ASP A 126 2.85 12.94 12.10
C ASP A 126 3.85 12.33 11.10
N LYS A 127 4.29 11.12 11.40
CA LYS A 127 5.12 10.30 10.50
C LYS A 127 4.31 9.12 10.04
N ASP A 128 4.31 8.89 8.74
CA ASP A 128 3.72 7.68 8.20
C ASP A 128 4.72 6.53 8.46
N ASP A 129 4.37 5.59 9.31
CA ASP A 129 5.12 4.33 9.46
C ASP A 129 5.07 3.49 8.17
N SER A 130 4.25 3.91 7.19
CA SER A 130 4.28 3.41 5.82
C SER A 130 5.38 4.07 4.96
N GLU A 131 6.43 4.67 5.54
CA GLU A 131 7.67 4.87 4.78
C GLU A 131 8.06 3.50 4.24
N GLY A 132 7.95 3.35 2.91
CA GLY A 132 8.12 2.09 2.21
C GLY A 132 9.37 1.36 2.64
N LEU A 133 9.46 0.08 2.34
CA LEU A 133 10.61 -0.76 2.60
C LEU A 133 11.90 0.00 2.34
N LYS A 134 12.68 0.21 3.39
CA LYS A 134 14.04 0.72 3.30
C LYS A 134 14.97 -0.48 3.17
N PHE A 135 15.94 -0.38 2.28
CA PHE A 135 16.95 -1.40 2.08
C PHE A 135 18.30 -0.84 2.51
N GLU A 136 19.03 -1.60 3.28
CA GLU A 136 20.39 -1.28 3.68
C GLU A 136 21.29 -2.47 3.38
N ILE A 137 22.32 -2.24 2.54
CA ILE A 137 23.32 -3.28 2.26
C ILE A 137 24.39 -3.19 3.35
N LYS A 138 24.60 -4.29 4.07
CA LYS A 138 25.57 -4.40 5.15
C LYS A 138 26.64 -5.42 4.81
N ASP A 139 27.87 -5.12 5.17
CA ASP A 139 28.98 -6.07 5.12
C ASP A 139 28.96 -7.03 6.33
N GLU A 140 27.82 -7.67 6.53
CA GLU A 140 27.51 -8.59 7.62
C GLU A 140 27.02 -9.92 7.07
N GLU A 141 27.29 -11.01 7.78
CA GLU A 141 26.75 -12.33 7.45
C GLU A 141 25.49 -12.60 8.27
N TYR A 142 24.44 -13.11 7.63
CA TYR A 142 23.18 -13.48 8.26
C TYR A 142 22.93 -14.99 8.18
N GLY A 143 24.02 -15.78 8.30
CA GLY A 143 23.96 -17.24 8.13
C GLY A 143 23.48 -17.62 6.73
N ASN A 144 22.44 -18.41 6.63
CA ASN A 144 21.88 -18.86 5.36
C ASN A 144 20.90 -17.85 4.72
N PHE A 145 20.67 -16.70 5.36
CA PHE A 145 19.74 -15.69 4.86
C PHE A 145 20.45 -14.61 4.06
N ARG A 146 19.89 -14.23 2.92
CA ARG A 146 20.38 -13.13 2.09
C ARG A 146 20.06 -11.77 2.69
N ALA A 147 18.98 -11.70 3.44
CA ALA A 147 18.51 -10.49 4.08
C ALA A 147 17.75 -10.85 5.35
N ILE A 148 17.73 -9.92 6.30
CA ILE A 148 16.97 -10.02 7.54
C ILE A 148 16.24 -8.71 7.81
N TRP A 149 15.12 -8.78 8.51
CA TRP A 149 14.45 -7.60 9.01
C TRP A 149 15.21 -6.99 10.18
N ASP A 150 15.32 -5.67 10.19
CA ASP A 150 15.87 -4.99 11.38
C ASP A 150 14.89 -5.13 12.55
N LEU A 151 15.40 -5.56 13.70
CA LEU A 151 14.59 -5.81 14.91
C LEU A 151 13.97 -4.52 15.48
N LYS A 152 14.60 -3.37 15.27
CA LYS A 152 14.15 -2.07 15.79
C LYS A 152 13.31 -1.29 14.77
N ASN A 153 13.54 -1.52 13.48
CA ASN A 153 12.86 -0.83 12.41
C ASN A 153 12.18 -1.84 11.46
N LYS A 154 10.90 -2.09 11.67
CA LYS A 154 10.11 -3.08 10.91
C LYS A 154 10.03 -2.80 9.39
N ASN A 155 10.40 -1.60 8.95
CA ASN A 155 10.40 -1.22 7.54
C ASN A 155 11.80 -1.28 6.91
N LEU A 156 12.81 -1.72 7.66
CA LEU A 156 14.18 -1.82 7.18
C LEU A 156 14.57 -3.28 6.95
N LEU A 157 14.88 -3.61 5.69
CA LEU A 157 15.45 -4.89 5.29
C LEU A 157 16.96 -4.73 5.13
N LYS A 158 17.74 -5.41 5.97
CA LYS A 158 19.19 -5.48 5.87
C LYS A 158 19.60 -6.60 4.92
N ILE A 159 20.37 -6.28 3.89
CA ILE A 159 20.81 -7.22 2.86
C ILE A 159 22.31 -7.49 3.10
N SER A 160 22.70 -8.76 3.15
CA SER A 160 24.09 -9.17 3.33
C SER A 160 24.87 -9.00 2.03
N ALA A 161 25.87 -8.10 2.02
CA ALA A 161 26.82 -7.99 0.90
C ALA A 161 27.71 -9.23 0.79
N LYS A 162 27.91 -9.97 1.86
CA LYS A 162 28.74 -11.19 1.90
C LYS A 162 28.04 -12.44 1.39
N HIS A 163 26.73 -12.39 1.20
CA HIS A 163 25.99 -13.56 0.70
C HIS A 163 26.46 -13.93 -0.71
N LYS A 164 26.85 -15.21 -0.91
CA LYS A 164 27.47 -15.71 -2.14
C LYS A 164 26.76 -15.25 -3.44
N GLN A 165 25.44 -15.38 -3.48
CA GLN A 165 24.66 -15.00 -4.66
C GLN A 165 24.60 -13.48 -4.92
N LEU A 166 24.80 -12.66 -3.88
CA LEU A 166 24.89 -11.21 -4.05
C LEU A 166 26.29 -10.78 -4.50
N LYS A 167 27.34 -11.46 -4.02
CA LYS A 167 28.71 -11.28 -4.54
C LYS A 167 28.79 -11.58 -6.05
N ASP A 168 28.11 -12.64 -6.49
CA ASP A 168 28.07 -13.00 -7.92
C ASP A 168 27.37 -11.92 -8.77
N ILE A 169 26.42 -11.19 -8.22
CA ILE A 169 25.66 -10.13 -8.93
C ILE A 169 26.34 -8.76 -8.81
N LEU A 170 26.81 -8.40 -7.63
CA LEU A 170 27.36 -7.07 -7.34
C LEU A 170 28.87 -6.95 -7.63
N GLY A 171 29.55 -8.06 -7.81
CA GLY A 171 31.01 -8.14 -7.89
C GLY A 171 31.64 -8.06 -6.50
N ASP A 172 32.90 -8.43 -6.42
CA ASP A 172 33.66 -8.32 -5.16
C ASP A 172 33.97 -6.84 -4.88
N PRO A 173 33.63 -6.29 -3.71
CA PRO A 173 33.89 -4.89 -3.39
C PRO A 173 35.40 -4.56 -3.28
N GLU A 174 36.28 -5.58 -3.28
CA GLU A 174 37.74 -5.42 -3.17
C GLU A 174 38.48 -5.48 -4.52
N GLN A 175 37.77 -5.43 -5.66
CA GLN A 175 38.40 -5.32 -7.00
C GLN A 175 38.12 -3.98 -7.66
#